data_170a29dc7fe06ed3befc48e0749d7a1b
#
_entry.id   170a29dc7fe06ed3befc48e0749d7a1b
#
_cell.length_a   1.000
_cell.length_b   1.000
_cell.length_c   1.000
_cell.angle_alpha   90.00
_cell.angle_beta   90.00
_cell.angle_gamma   90.00
#
_symmetry.space_group_name_H-M   'P 1'
#
loop_
_entity.id
_entity.type
_entity.pdbx_description
1 polymer ?
#
loop_
_entity_poly.entity_id
_entity_poly.type
_entity_poly.pdbx_seq_one_letter_code
_entity_poly.pdbx_strand_id
1 'polypeptide(L)'
;MQPGRILLSCAVLVALTLPAGAAPDEDLLGKAAGYPIGKAANWFFDEGVRVGSFSRLDSFLPHYILRKAAAPLTLPKAASEPKLTYRFEKQTYSLDDFLAHQRVTGLLVIKDGQLLAERYQYDRTAADRFVSHSMAKSIVSLAIGMALTENKIASLDDTVAKYVRDLAGNPYGETAIRNILRMASGVPFNEVYDGNDDSSKFNRIRLTRDSITALRAFPTREVEQGTQFHYASNQTVVLTLLLRAVTGTSLSDYLTPRLWQPMGAEADATWIKTRDGTETGSGNFNAILRDFGRLGILLANDGAVGDRQIVPKDYLLDATDWHRQPDAFKPNKATPYFGYGYQFWLFPGEKRRFALLGVYGQSIFVDPELKLVLVITAAAKNASVGKEPFARERDALWRGIVGQYGSW
;
A
#
# COMPACT_ATOMS: atom_id res chain seq x y z
N MET A 1 -70.65 36.28 23.14
CA MET A 1 -69.83 35.82 22.06
C MET A 1 -68.37 36.12 22.36
N GLN A 2 -67.61 35.11 22.79
CA GLN A 2 -66.18 35.23 23.08
C GLN A 2 -65.44 34.61 21.90
N PRO A 3 -64.32 35.18 21.37
CA PRO A 3 -63.51 34.57 20.33
C PRO A 3 -62.53 33.57 20.89
N GLY A 4 -62.56 32.36 20.33
CA GLY A 4 -61.66 31.28 20.68
C GLY A 4 -60.20 31.58 20.28
N ARG A 5 -59.27 31.33 21.21
CA ARG A 5 -57.85 31.36 20.98
C ARG A 5 -57.41 30.03 20.37
N ILE A 6 -56.87 30.10 19.16
CA ILE A 6 -56.19 28.96 18.50
C ILE A 6 -54.72 28.97 19.01
N LEU A 7 -54.36 27.96 19.78
CA LEU A 7 -52.98 27.68 20.17
C LEU A 7 -52.27 26.92 19.01
N LEU A 8 -51.37 27.58 18.32
CA LEU A 8 -50.42 26.91 17.43
C LEU A 8 -49.30 26.27 18.25
N SER A 9 -49.33 24.94 18.32
CA SER A 9 -48.21 24.17 18.88
C SER A 9 -47.10 24.07 17.81
N CYS A 10 -46.01 24.81 17.97
CA CYS A 10 -44.77 24.58 17.23
C CYS A 10 -44.10 23.32 17.76
N ALA A 11 -44.19 22.23 17.03
CA ALA A 11 -43.35 21.06 17.26
C ALA A 11 -41.91 21.38 16.81
N VAL A 12 -41.00 21.55 17.77
CA VAL A 12 -39.58 21.63 17.53
C VAL A 12 -39.10 20.21 17.22
N LEU A 13 -38.83 19.92 15.94
CA LEU A 13 -38.10 18.71 15.53
C LEU A 13 -36.64 18.87 16.02
N VAL A 14 -36.30 18.26 17.12
CA VAL A 14 -34.92 18.05 17.52
C VAL A 14 -34.36 16.95 16.61
N ALA A 15 -33.59 17.34 15.63
CA ALA A 15 -32.78 16.39 14.87
C ALA A 15 -31.74 15.79 15.84
N LEU A 16 -32.02 14.60 16.32
CA LEU A 16 -31.02 13.77 17.02
C LEU A 16 -29.93 13.42 15.96
N THR A 17 -28.83 14.16 15.98
CA THR A 17 -27.60 13.71 15.36
C THR A 17 -27.15 12.49 16.16
N LEU A 18 -27.36 11.30 15.60
CA LEU A 18 -26.73 10.08 16.12
C LEU A 18 -25.21 10.36 16.17
N PRO A 19 -24.53 10.07 17.28
CA PRO A 19 -23.08 10.15 17.31
C PRO A 19 -22.54 9.24 16.21
N ALA A 20 -21.54 9.71 15.47
CA ALA A 20 -20.77 8.86 14.56
C ALA A 20 -20.46 7.57 15.34
N GLY A 21 -20.83 6.41 14.80
CA GLY A 21 -20.66 5.12 15.48
C GLY A 21 -19.22 4.97 15.95
N ALA A 22 -19.04 4.43 17.17
CA ALA A 22 -17.70 4.13 17.68
C ALA A 22 -16.98 3.21 16.70
N ALA A 23 -15.67 3.41 16.53
CA ALA A 23 -14.87 2.52 15.71
C ALA A 23 -14.87 1.10 16.31
N PRO A 24 -14.79 0.03 15.49
CA PRO A 24 -14.88 -1.33 16.01
C PRO A 24 -13.68 -1.69 16.90
N ASP A 25 -13.91 -2.50 17.91
CA ASP A 25 -12.89 -3.12 18.76
C ASP A 25 -11.92 -2.14 19.47
N GLU A 26 -12.33 -0.91 19.74
CA GLU A 26 -11.48 0.14 20.32
C GLU A 26 -10.78 -0.31 21.61
N ASP A 27 -11.48 -1.06 22.47
CA ASP A 27 -10.92 -1.55 23.74
C ASP A 27 -9.79 -2.56 23.51
N LEU A 28 -9.99 -3.51 22.57
CA LEU A 28 -8.95 -4.49 22.18
C LEU A 28 -7.73 -3.82 21.54
N LEU A 29 -7.95 -2.70 20.86
CA LEU A 29 -6.91 -1.93 20.19
C LEU A 29 -6.22 -0.92 21.11
N GLY A 30 -6.56 -0.91 22.40
CA GLY A 30 -5.86 -0.16 23.44
C GLY A 30 -6.38 1.24 23.67
N LYS A 31 -7.67 1.54 23.41
CA LYS A 31 -8.29 2.86 23.62
C LYS A 31 -8.05 3.42 25.02
N ALA A 32 -8.28 2.61 26.06
CA ALA A 32 -8.13 3.03 27.46
C ALA A 32 -6.70 3.52 27.80
N ALA A 33 -5.67 3.06 27.04
CA ALA A 33 -4.29 3.48 27.16
C ALA A 33 -3.85 4.49 26.08
N GLY A 34 -4.80 5.10 25.33
CA GLY A 34 -4.52 6.06 24.28
C GLY A 34 -3.81 5.46 23.06
N TYR A 35 -4.12 4.21 22.72
CA TYR A 35 -3.49 3.47 21.62
C TYR A 35 -1.97 3.42 21.72
N PRO A 36 -1.43 2.63 22.66
CA PRO A 36 -0.02 2.61 22.99
C PRO A 36 0.83 2.11 21.83
N ILE A 37 2.12 2.51 21.83
CA ILE A 37 3.12 2.05 20.90
C ILE A 37 3.78 0.77 21.44
N GLY A 38 3.96 -0.23 20.61
CA GLY A 38 4.68 -1.45 20.95
C GLY A 38 6.19 -1.28 20.96
N LYS A 39 6.87 -2.42 21.05
CA LYS A 39 8.33 -2.53 20.94
C LYS A 39 8.68 -3.35 19.70
N ALA A 40 9.95 -3.38 19.33
CA ALA A 40 10.44 -4.19 18.22
C ALA A 40 9.99 -5.66 18.24
N ALA A 41 9.76 -6.22 19.44
CA ALA A 41 9.35 -7.62 19.62
C ALA A 41 7.85 -7.87 19.38
N ASN A 42 6.96 -6.88 19.57
CA ASN A 42 5.51 -7.14 19.59
C ASN A 42 4.66 -6.24 18.69
N TRP A 43 5.21 -5.16 18.13
CA TRP A 43 4.46 -4.16 17.37
C TRP A 43 3.62 -4.74 16.22
N PHE A 44 4.05 -5.87 15.65
CA PHE A 44 3.42 -6.47 14.48
C PHE A 44 2.27 -7.41 14.85
N PHE A 45 2.40 -8.20 15.92
CA PHE A 45 1.46 -9.27 16.28
C PHE A 45 0.48 -8.87 17.38
N ASP A 46 0.85 -8.00 18.30
CA ASP A 46 0.05 -7.61 19.45
C ASP A 46 -1.03 -6.59 19.06
N GLU A 47 -2.31 -6.99 19.18
CA GLU A 47 -3.45 -6.14 18.83
C GLU A 47 -3.51 -4.87 19.67
N GLY A 48 -3.22 -4.96 20.96
CA GLY A 48 -3.35 -3.83 21.90
C GLY A 48 -2.38 -2.66 21.63
N VAL A 49 -1.33 -2.89 20.81
CA VAL A 49 -0.37 -1.85 20.43
C VAL A 49 -0.36 -1.56 18.92
N ARG A 50 -1.20 -2.25 18.15
CA ARG A 50 -1.15 -2.21 16.69
C ARG A 50 -1.46 -0.84 16.13
N VAL A 51 -2.54 -0.19 16.56
CA VAL A 51 -2.94 1.14 16.09
C VAL A 51 -1.84 2.17 16.34
N GLY A 52 -1.31 2.22 17.55
CA GLY A 52 -0.23 3.15 17.91
C GLY A 52 1.05 2.87 17.14
N SER A 53 1.44 1.59 17.03
CA SER A 53 2.67 1.18 16.33
C SER A 53 2.58 1.44 14.83
N PHE A 54 1.43 1.16 14.19
CA PHE A 54 1.26 1.37 12.75
C PHE A 54 1.20 2.85 12.35
N SER A 55 1.06 3.74 13.32
CA SER A 55 1.10 5.18 13.09
C SER A 55 2.40 5.84 13.54
N ARG A 56 3.27 5.11 14.25
CA ARG A 56 4.51 5.66 14.85
C ARG A 56 5.67 4.67 14.83
N LEU A 57 5.77 3.85 13.78
CA LEU A 57 6.79 2.82 13.66
C LEU A 57 8.22 3.41 13.70
N ASP A 58 8.39 4.58 13.13
CA ASP A 58 9.62 5.34 13.08
C ASP A 58 10.01 6.02 14.40
N SER A 59 9.15 6.00 15.43
CA SER A 59 9.52 6.51 16.76
C SER A 59 10.41 5.54 17.55
N PHE A 60 10.43 4.26 17.18
CA PHE A 60 11.19 3.24 17.92
C PHE A 60 12.03 2.30 17.04
N LEU A 61 11.95 2.41 15.72
CA LEU A 61 12.78 1.66 14.79
C LEU A 61 13.69 2.59 13.97
N PRO A 62 14.94 2.19 13.68
CA PRO A 62 15.85 2.97 12.85
C PRO A 62 15.30 3.13 11.43
N HIS A 63 15.39 4.34 10.89
CA HIS A 63 14.82 4.69 9.60
C HIS A 63 15.64 5.70 8.82
N TYR A 64 15.37 5.82 7.53
CA TYR A 64 15.74 6.95 6.68
C TYR A 64 14.55 7.89 6.50
N ILE A 65 14.81 9.13 6.11
CA ILE A 65 13.78 10.16 5.88
C ILE A 65 13.76 10.51 4.40
N LEU A 66 12.58 10.50 3.80
CA LEU A 66 12.32 11.11 2.50
C LEU A 66 11.74 12.51 2.77
N ARG A 67 12.47 13.55 2.37
CA ARG A 67 12.06 14.93 2.62
C ARG A 67 10.88 15.34 1.73
N LYS A 68 9.93 16.05 2.32
CA LYS A 68 8.76 16.61 1.64
C LYS A 68 9.12 17.58 0.52
N ALA A 69 8.16 17.88 -0.33
CA ALA A 69 8.30 18.93 -1.33
C ALA A 69 8.38 20.32 -0.69
N ALA A 70 9.13 21.23 -1.32
CA ALA A 70 9.14 22.63 -0.92
C ALA A 70 7.78 23.31 -1.16
N ALA A 71 7.08 22.91 -2.22
CA ALA A 71 5.71 23.32 -2.56
C ALA A 71 4.86 22.04 -2.73
N PRO A 72 4.08 21.65 -1.71
CA PRO A 72 3.22 20.48 -1.80
C PRO A 72 2.13 20.63 -2.86
N LEU A 73 1.81 19.53 -3.55
CA LEU A 73 0.65 19.47 -4.43
C LEU A 73 -0.62 19.63 -3.61
N THR A 74 -1.40 20.68 -3.91
CA THR A 74 -2.66 20.93 -3.24
C THR A 74 -3.68 19.82 -3.59
N LEU A 75 -4.40 19.34 -2.58
CA LEU A 75 -5.54 18.44 -2.73
C LEU A 75 -6.81 19.20 -2.37
N PRO A 76 -7.47 19.86 -3.33
CA PRO A 76 -8.69 20.60 -3.06
C PRO A 76 -9.80 19.63 -2.63
N LYS A 77 -10.60 20.05 -1.64
CA LYS A 77 -11.82 19.30 -1.28
C LYS A 77 -12.91 19.57 -2.31
N ALA A 78 -13.71 18.56 -2.61
CA ALA A 78 -14.93 18.73 -3.40
C ALA A 78 -15.87 19.73 -2.68
N ALA A 79 -16.66 20.46 -3.43
CA ALA A 79 -17.60 21.45 -2.90
C ALA A 79 -18.64 20.80 -1.95
N SER A 80 -19.00 19.56 -2.21
CA SER A 80 -19.81 18.72 -1.32
C SER A 80 -19.29 17.28 -1.38
N GLU A 81 -19.37 16.59 -0.24
CA GLU A 81 -19.05 15.16 -0.20
C GLU A 81 -20.17 14.35 -0.88
N PRO A 82 -19.86 13.55 -1.90
CA PRO A 82 -20.85 12.71 -2.53
C PRO A 82 -21.28 11.58 -1.61
N LYS A 83 -22.52 11.13 -1.72
CA LYS A 83 -23.00 9.96 -0.99
C LYS A 83 -22.40 8.69 -1.61
N LEU A 84 -21.28 8.21 -1.07
CA LEU A 84 -20.63 6.98 -1.50
C LEU A 84 -21.32 5.77 -0.88
N THR A 85 -21.78 4.85 -1.73
CA THR A 85 -22.49 3.64 -1.31
C THR A 85 -21.94 2.41 -2.03
N TYR A 86 -22.10 1.23 -1.41
CA TYR A 86 -21.72 -0.05 -1.97
C TYR A 86 -22.70 -1.15 -1.58
N ARG A 87 -22.73 -2.23 -2.35
CA ARG A 87 -23.54 -3.42 -2.05
C ARG A 87 -22.64 -4.53 -1.53
N PHE A 88 -22.98 -5.06 -0.35
CA PHE A 88 -22.29 -6.18 0.27
C PHE A 88 -23.33 -7.10 0.92
N GLU A 89 -23.23 -8.43 0.70
CA GLU A 89 -24.13 -9.45 1.26
C GLU A 89 -25.63 -9.10 1.12
N LYS A 90 -26.01 -8.62 -0.10
CA LYS A 90 -27.37 -8.23 -0.49
C LYS A 90 -27.89 -6.91 0.11
N GLN A 91 -27.13 -6.23 0.94
CA GLN A 91 -27.49 -4.93 1.52
C GLN A 91 -26.70 -3.80 0.87
N THR A 92 -27.22 -2.57 0.98
CA THR A 92 -26.53 -1.36 0.55
C THR A 92 -26.04 -0.63 1.79
N TYR A 93 -24.76 -0.30 1.80
CA TYR A 93 -24.06 0.37 2.89
C TYR A 93 -23.47 1.69 2.42
N SER A 94 -23.27 2.59 3.37
CA SER A 94 -22.55 3.86 3.20
C SER A 94 -21.06 3.67 3.50
N LEU A 95 -20.28 4.72 3.22
CA LEU A 95 -18.88 4.81 3.65
C LEU A 95 -18.74 4.72 5.17
N ASP A 96 -19.66 5.37 5.92
CA ASP A 96 -19.62 5.36 7.39
C ASP A 96 -19.97 3.97 7.95
N ASP A 97 -20.84 3.20 7.29
CA ASP A 97 -21.07 1.79 7.66
C ASP A 97 -19.79 0.95 7.48
N PHE A 98 -19.04 1.15 6.39
CA PHE A 98 -17.75 0.48 6.20
C PHE A 98 -16.78 0.76 7.35
N LEU A 99 -16.72 2.00 7.79
CA LEU A 99 -15.88 2.42 8.93
C LEU A 99 -16.35 1.82 10.25
N ALA A 100 -17.65 1.66 10.45
CA ALA A 100 -18.22 1.01 11.62
C ALA A 100 -18.00 -0.51 11.64
N HIS A 101 -17.87 -1.14 10.45
CA HIS A 101 -17.63 -2.58 10.35
C HIS A 101 -16.16 -2.95 10.43
N GLN A 102 -15.26 -2.08 9.94
CA GLN A 102 -13.87 -2.43 9.70
C GLN A 102 -12.89 -1.55 10.50
N ARG A 103 -11.80 -2.17 10.97
CA ARG A 103 -10.74 -1.51 11.75
C ARG A 103 -9.88 -0.59 10.88
N VAL A 104 -10.50 0.41 10.27
CA VAL A 104 -9.85 1.40 9.40
C VAL A 104 -9.27 2.52 10.25
N THR A 105 -7.99 2.84 10.09
CA THR A 105 -7.33 3.96 10.78
C THR A 105 -7.36 5.25 9.98
N GLY A 106 -7.41 5.13 8.63
CA GLY A 106 -7.55 6.25 7.71
C GLY A 106 -8.15 5.81 6.39
N LEU A 107 -9.02 6.63 5.81
CA LEU A 107 -9.63 6.40 4.52
C LEU A 107 -9.68 7.70 3.71
N LEU A 108 -9.33 7.61 2.43
CA LEU A 108 -9.31 8.73 1.51
C LEU A 108 -9.86 8.30 0.16
N VAL A 109 -10.80 9.09 -0.40
CA VAL A 109 -11.29 8.93 -1.76
C VAL A 109 -10.97 10.18 -2.56
N ILE A 110 -10.33 10.01 -3.72
CA ILE A 110 -9.92 11.09 -4.61
C ILE A 110 -10.47 10.81 -6.01
N LYS A 111 -11.03 11.83 -6.64
CA LYS A 111 -11.52 11.81 -8.04
C LYS A 111 -11.03 13.06 -8.75
N ASP A 112 -10.40 12.90 -9.91
CA ASP A 112 -9.86 14.02 -10.70
C ASP A 112 -8.98 15.00 -9.90
N GLY A 113 -8.18 14.45 -8.96
CA GLY A 113 -7.32 15.22 -8.06
C GLY A 113 -8.06 15.95 -6.93
N GLN A 114 -9.37 15.79 -6.79
CA GLN A 114 -10.16 16.37 -5.70
C GLN A 114 -10.46 15.34 -4.61
N LEU A 115 -10.35 15.78 -3.37
CA LEU A 115 -10.69 15.01 -2.18
C LEU A 115 -12.21 14.92 -2.06
N LEU A 116 -12.78 13.73 -2.27
CA LEU A 116 -14.20 13.46 -2.10
C LEU A 116 -14.56 13.12 -0.67
N ALA A 117 -13.75 12.28 -0.01
CA ALA A 117 -13.93 11.90 1.37
C ALA A 117 -12.58 11.69 2.06
N GLU A 118 -12.51 12.05 3.35
CA GLU A 118 -11.34 11.86 4.20
C GLU A 118 -11.81 11.53 5.61
N ARG A 119 -11.37 10.37 6.16
CA ARG A 119 -11.78 9.88 7.48
C ARG A 119 -10.59 9.36 8.27
N TYR A 120 -10.64 9.54 9.57
CA TYR A 120 -9.67 9.01 10.53
C TYR A 120 -10.42 8.41 11.72
N GLN A 121 -9.96 7.26 12.22
CA GLN A 121 -10.48 6.61 13.42
C GLN A 121 -9.36 6.35 14.43
N TYR A 122 -9.70 5.92 15.65
CA TYR A 122 -8.76 5.57 16.71
C TYR A 122 -7.82 6.72 17.09
N ASP A 123 -8.37 7.94 17.21
CA ASP A 123 -7.63 9.18 17.50
C ASP A 123 -6.49 9.49 16.48
N ARG A 124 -6.55 8.91 15.31
CA ARG A 124 -5.62 9.25 14.21
C ARG A 124 -6.07 10.54 13.55
N THR A 125 -5.10 11.28 13.02
CA THR A 125 -5.30 12.59 12.40
C THR A 125 -4.56 12.69 11.06
N ALA A 126 -4.78 13.77 10.33
CA ALA A 126 -4.06 14.06 9.09
C ALA A 126 -2.54 14.23 9.27
N ALA A 127 -2.07 14.48 10.50
CA ALA A 127 -0.66 14.63 10.82
C ALA A 127 0.05 13.29 11.11
N ASP A 128 -0.71 12.22 11.37
CA ASP A 128 -0.12 10.92 11.67
C ASP A 128 0.40 10.26 10.39
N ARG A 129 1.59 9.64 10.49
CA ARG A 129 2.07 8.74 9.44
C ARG A 129 1.49 7.35 9.66
N PHE A 130 1.22 6.65 8.58
CA PHE A 130 0.71 5.28 8.57
C PHE A 130 1.71 4.37 7.90
N VAL A 131 1.89 3.17 8.44
CA VAL A 131 2.76 2.16 7.84
C VAL A 131 2.12 1.59 6.57
N SER A 132 2.89 1.51 5.51
CA SER A 132 2.46 0.96 4.22
C SER A 132 2.32 -0.55 4.22
N HIS A 133 3.04 -1.25 5.10
CA HIS A 133 3.35 -2.65 4.90
C HIS A 133 3.74 -2.91 3.43
N SER A 134 3.21 -3.94 2.80
CA SER A 134 3.62 -4.34 1.44
C SER A 134 3.27 -3.38 0.31
N MET A 135 2.51 -2.30 0.55
CA MET A 135 2.37 -1.23 -0.46
C MET A 135 3.74 -0.64 -0.86
N ALA A 136 4.74 -0.70 0.03
CA ALA A 136 6.11 -0.29 -0.23
C ALA A 136 6.75 -1.00 -1.44
N LYS A 137 6.36 -2.25 -1.72
CA LYS A 137 6.88 -3.03 -2.84
C LYS A 137 6.67 -2.32 -4.19
N SER A 138 5.49 -1.72 -4.35
CA SER A 138 5.19 -0.95 -5.56
C SER A 138 6.06 0.30 -5.66
N ILE A 139 6.41 0.95 -4.55
CA ILE A 139 7.33 2.10 -4.54
C ILE A 139 8.74 1.66 -4.98
N VAL A 140 9.21 0.49 -4.52
CA VAL A 140 10.48 -0.10 -5.00
C VAL A 140 10.42 -0.36 -6.50
N SER A 141 9.32 -0.88 -7.01
CA SER A 141 9.12 -1.08 -8.45
C SER A 141 9.23 0.22 -9.24
N LEU A 142 8.59 1.30 -8.77
CA LEU A 142 8.71 2.61 -9.43
C LEU A 142 10.18 3.06 -9.52
N ALA A 143 10.97 2.84 -8.44
CA ALA A 143 12.39 3.15 -8.43
C ALA A 143 13.18 2.33 -9.46
N ILE A 144 12.84 1.05 -9.69
CA ILE A 144 13.43 0.23 -10.77
C ILE A 144 13.15 0.85 -12.14
N GLY A 145 11.90 1.27 -12.40
CA GLY A 145 11.54 1.93 -13.65
C GLY A 145 12.33 3.21 -13.89
N MET A 146 12.54 4.02 -12.85
CA MET A 146 13.38 5.23 -12.93
C MET A 146 14.84 4.88 -13.21
N ALA A 147 15.41 3.89 -12.49
CA ALA A 147 16.79 3.46 -12.68
C ALA A 147 17.05 2.87 -14.08
N LEU A 148 16.05 2.20 -14.65
CA LEU A 148 16.09 1.71 -16.05
C LEU A 148 16.17 2.89 -17.04
N THR A 149 15.33 3.90 -16.87
CA THR A 149 15.30 5.09 -17.74
C THR A 149 16.58 5.94 -17.58
N GLU A 150 17.17 5.94 -16.40
CA GLU A 150 18.47 6.60 -16.15
C GLU A 150 19.68 5.77 -16.64
N ASN A 151 19.45 4.65 -17.32
CA ASN A 151 20.48 3.70 -17.79
C ASN A 151 21.39 3.15 -16.66
N LYS A 152 20.91 3.17 -15.40
CA LYS A 152 21.59 2.52 -14.27
C LYS A 152 21.38 1.01 -14.27
N ILE A 153 20.29 0.56 -14.85
CA ILE A 153 19.96 -0.82 -15.19
C ILE A 153 19.87 -0.86 -16.72
N ALA A 154 20.65 -1.73 -17.37
CA ALA A 154 20.68 -1.79 -18.83
C ALA A 154 19.45 -2.51 -19.41
N SER A 155 18.98 -3.57 -18.77
CA SER A 155 17.80 -4.34 -19.18
C SER A 155 17.14 -5.01 -17.97
N LEU A 156 15.82 -5.14 -18.02
CA LEU A 156 15.07 -5.97 -17.06
C LEU A 156 15.32 -7.47 -17.26
N ASP A 157 15.89 -7.87 -18.38
CA ASP A 157 16.26 -9.25 -18.66
C ASP A 157 17.66 -9.60 -18.17
N ASP A 158 18.41 -8.62 -17.66
CA ASP A 158 19.67 -8.87 -16.96
C ASP A 158 19.41 -9.64 -15.67
N THR A 159 20.33 -10.52 -15.31
CA THR A 159 20.32 -11.17 -14.00
C THR A 159 20.68 -10.17 -12.89
N VAL A 160 20.12 -10.38 -11.71
CA VAL A 160 20.42 -9.53 -10.54
C VAL A 160 21.92 -9.55 -10.21
N ALA A 161 22.59 -10.72 -10.34
CA ALA A 161 24.02 -10.89 -10.04
C ALA A 161 24.93 -10.03 -10.93
N LYS A 162 24.48 -9.59 -12.10
CA LYS A 162 25.21 -8.61 -12.92
C LYS A 162 25.52 -7.34 -12.15
N TYR A 163 24.64 -6.94 -11.24
CA TYR A 163 24.72 -5.69 -10.46
C TYR A 163 25.00 -5.95 -8.98
N VAL A 164 24.46 -7.02 -8.39
CA VAL A 164 24.63 -7.42 -7.00
C VAL A 164 25.51 -8.68 -6.96
N ARG A 165 26.80 -8.50 -7.10
CA ARG A 165 27.78 -9.62 -7.24
C ARG A 165 27.75 -10.58 -6.05
N ASP A 166 27.42 -10.08 -4.87
CA ASP A 166 27.31 -10.90 -3.65
C ASP A 166 26.17 -11.93 -3.71
N LEU A 167 25.31 -11.86 -4.73
CA LEU A 167 24.28 -12.86 -5.00
C LEU A 167 24.66 -13.81 -6.15
N ALA A 168 25.85 -13.72 -6.73
CA ALA A 168 26.29 -14.66 -7.77
C ALA A 168 26.28 -16.10 -7.22
N GLY A 169 25.78 -17.04 -8.06
CA GLY A 169 25.57 -18.44 -7.71
C GLY A 169 24.39 -18.70 -6.75
N ASN A 170 23.67 -17.67 -6.33
CA ASN A 170 22.43 -17.83 -5.58
C ASN A 170 21.22 -17.74 -6.53
N PRO A 171 20.14 -18.52 -6.36
CA PRO A 171 18.98 -18.50 -7.26
C PRO A 171 18.38 -17.10 -7.46
N TYR A 172 18.35 -16.24 -6.46
CA TYR A 172 17.88 -14.85 -6.61
C TYR A 172 18.83 -14.02 -7.48
N GLY A 173 20.15 -14.21 -7.34
CA GLY A 173 21.15 -13.56 -8.17
C GLY A 173 21.05 -13.97 -9.63
N GLU A 174 20.80 -15.25 -9.90
CA GLU A 174 20.68 -15.81 -11.23
C GLU A 174 19.27 -15.61 -11.87
N THR A 175 18.40 -14.87 -11.20
CA THR A 175 17.06 -14.53 -11.69
C THR A 175 17.12 -13.20 -12.46
N ALA A 176 16.43 -13.14 -13.60
CA ALA A 176 16.22 -11.90 -14.33
C ALA A 176 15.42 -10.88 -13.48
N ILE A 177 15.78 -9.60 -13.54
CA ILE A 177 15.13 -8.53 -12.78
C ILE A 177 13.62 -8.53 -13.03
N ARG A 178 13.18 -8.72 -14.27
CA ARG A 178 11.77 -8.83 -14.65
C ARG A 178 11.03 -9.91 -13.88
N ASN A 179 11.66 -11.06 -13.67
CA ASN A 179 11.07 -12.19 -12.96
C ASN A 179 11.02 -11.94 -11.44
N ILE A 180 12.01 -11.24 -10.87
CA ILE A 180 11.95 -10.76 -9.49
C ILE A 180 10.81 -9.75 -9.31
N LEU A 181 10.61 -8.81 -10.24
CA LEU A 181 9.49 -7.86 -10.23
C LEU A 181 8.13 -8.57 -10.23
N ARG A 182 8.01 -9.69 -10.95
CA ARG A 182 6.80 -10.50 -11.05
C ARG A 182 6.61 -11.50 -9.90
N MET A 183 7.50 -11.53 -8.90
CA MET A 183 7.47 -12.55 -7.85
C MET A 183 7.58 -13.98 -8.42
N ALA A 184 8.49 -14.17 -9.36
CA ALA A 184 8.64 -15.41 -10.13
C ALA A 184 10.09 -15.92 -10.16
N SER A 185 10.80 -15.83 -9.04
CA SER A 185 12.16 -16.38 -8.92
C SER A 185 12.22 -17.91 -8.98
N GLY A 186 11.10 -18.60 -8.71
CA GLY A 186 11.04 -20.06 -8.58
C GLY A 186 11.65 -20.59 -7.29
N VAL A 187 12.05 -19.71 -6.36
CA VAL A 187 12.55 -20.10 -5.03
C VAL A 187 11.36 -20.26 -4.09
N PRO A 188 11.21 -21.40 -3.41
CA PRO A 188 10.14 -21.59 -2.44
C PRO A 188 10.31 -20.65 -1.24
N PHE A 189 9.21 -20.09 -0.78
CA PHE A 189 9.19 -19.18 0.34
C PHE A 189 7.80 -19.12 0.97
N ASN A 190 7.68 -19.60 2.21
CA ASN A 190 6.42 -19.55 2.92
C ASN A 190 6.25 -18.22 3.65
N GLU A 191 5.15 -17.51 3.37
CA GLU A 191 4.85 -16.20 3.96
C GLU A 191 3.38 -16.18 4.45
N VAL A 192 3.12 -16.81 5.60
CA VAL A 192 1.79 -16.93 6.22
C VAL A 192 1.62 -16.08 7.48
N TYR A 193 2.68 -15.40 7.93
CA TYR A 193 2.69 -14.47 9.07
C TYR A 193 2.32 -15.11 10.42
N ASP A 194 2.72 -16.36 10.64
CA ASP A 194 2.50 -17.08 11.91
C ASP A 194 3.65 -16.93 12.92
N GLY A 195 4.71 -16.22 12.55
CA GLY A 195 5.91 -16.01 13.37
C GLY A 195 6.98 -17.11 13.20
N ASN A 196 6.67 -18.23 12.53
CA ASN A 196 7.57 -19.36 12.32
C ASN A 196 7.84 -19.66 10.84
N ASP A 197 7.20 -18.95 9.95
CA ASP A 197 7.35 -19.08 8.50
C ASP A 197 8.71 -18.59 7.98
N ASP A 198 8.96 -18.77 6.67
CA ASP A 198 10.21 -18.35 6.04
C ASP A 198 10.41 -16.83 6.09
N SER A 199 9.32 -16.06 6.06
CA SER A 199 9.38 -14.61 6.23
C SER A 199 9.95 -14.23 7.61
N SER A 200 9.51 -14.92 8.66
CA SER A 200 10.01 -14.74 10.04
C SER A 200 11.48 -15.16 10.17
N LYS A 201 11.87 -16.29 9.57
CA LYS A 201 13.27 -16.76 9.50
C LYS A 201 14.14 -15.73 8.76
N PHE A 202 13.71 -15.29 7.59
CA PHE A 202 14.40 -14.30 6.76
C PHE A 202 14.64 -12.99 7.54
N ASN A 203 13.60 -12.46 8.18
CA ASN A 203 13.69 -11.23 8.95
C ASN A 203 14.61 -11.37 10.17
N ARG A 204 14.59 -12.49 10.89
CA ARG A 204 15.54 -12.75 12.00
C ARG A 204 16.99 -12.69 11.53
N ILE A 205 17.31 -13.29 10.37
CA ILE A 205 18.66 -13.25 9.81
C ILE A 205 19.05 -11.83 9.44
N ARG A 206 18.17 -11.06 8.78
CA ARG A 206 18.42 -9.64 8.44
C ARG A 206 18.69 -8.77 9.66
N LEU A 207 17.95 -8.98 10.74
CA LEU A 207 18.10 -8.20 11.97
C LEU A 207 19.40 -8.53 12.72
N THR A 208 19.88 -9.77 12.65
CA THR A 208 21.08 -10.22 13.37
C THR A 208 22.34 -10.18 12.52
N ARG A 209 22.22 -10.29 11.20
CA ARG A 209 23.32 -10.31 10.23
C ARG A 209 23.13 -9.19 9.20
N ASP A 210 22.71 -9.55 7.98
CA ASP A 210 22.51 -8.67 6.83
C ASP A 210 21.52 -9.28 5.81
N SER A 211 21.15 -8.49 4.80
CA SER A 211 20.19 -8.89 3.78
C SER A 211 20.74 -9.95 2.80
N ILE A 212 22.03 -9.91 2.47
CA ILE A 212 22.67 -10.90 1.58
C ILE A 212 22.70 -12.27 2.26
N THR A 213 23.14 -12.32 3.52
CA THR A 213 23.15 -13.57 4.32
C THR A 213 21.73 -14.15 4.42
N ALA A 214 20.72 -13.31 4.61
CA ALA A 214 19.33 -13.75 4.68
C ALA A 214 18.84 -14.36 3.35
N LEU A 215 19.17 -13.75 2.21
CA LEU A 215 18.82 -14.29 0.88
C LEU A 215 19.56 -15.61 0.59
N ARG A 216 20.84 -15.70 0.94
CA ARG A 216 21.64 -16.91 0.75
C ARG A 216 21.16 -18.09 1.61
N ALA A 217 20.34 -17.87 2.65
CA ALA A 217 19.70 -18.93 3.42
C ALA A 217 18.60 -19.69 2.64
N PHE A 218 18.27 -19.25 1.41
CA PHE A 218 17.33 -19.88 0.49
C PHE A 218 18.07 -20.26 -0.82
N PRO A 219 18.85 -21.33 -0.83
CA PRO A 219 19.79 -21.66 -1.92
C PRO A 219 19.17 -22.47 -3.05
N THR A 220 17.91 -22.88 -2.96
CA THR A 220 17.28 -23.81 -3.89
C THR A 220 16.22 -23.12 -4.73
N ARG A 221 16.21 -23.39 -6.03
CA ARG A 221 15.11 -23.09 -6.96
C ARG A 221 14.39 -24.39 -7.29
N GLU A 222 13.07 -24.40 -7.12
CA GLU A 222 12.25 -25.60 -7.37
C GLU A 222 11.46 -25.52 -8.67
N VAL A 223 11.16 -24.29 -9.12
CA VAL A 223 10.40 -24.01 -10.34
C VAL A 223 11.22 -23.08 -11.22
N GLU A 224 11.16 -23.27 -12.54
CA GLU A 224 11.83 -22.38 -13.48
C GLU A 224 11.37 -20.92 -13.29
N GLN A 225 12.34 -19.99 -13.26
CA GLN A 225 12.03 -18.58 -13.10
C GLN A 225 11.10 -18.06 -14.21
N GLY A 226 10.17 -17.17 -13.85
CA GLY A 226 9.27 -16.54 -14.82
C GLY A 226 8.07 -17.40 -15.24
N THR A 227 7.94 -18.63 -14.74
CA THR A 227 6.87 -19.55 -15.14
C THR A 227 5.66 -19.52 -14.21
N GLN A 228 5.85 -19.14 -12.94
CA GLN A 228 4.80 -19.15 -11.92
C GLN A 228 4.94 -17.97 -10.97
N PHE A 229 3.81 -17.34 -10.64
CA PHE A 229 3.73 -16.36 -9.57
C PHE A 229 3.82 -17.06 -8.21
N HIS A 230 4.71 -16.56 -7.35
CA HIS A 230 4.80 -16.97 -5.95
C HIS A 230 5.18 -15.78 -5.09
N TYR A 231 4.20 -15.25 -4.33
CA TYR A 231 4.42 -14.06 -3.52
C TYR A 231 5.46 -14.32 -2.43
N ALA A 232 6.52 -13.52 -2.43
CA ALA A 232 7.63 -13.66 -1.49
C ALA A 232 8.31 -12.30 -1.26
N SER A 233 8.20 -11.77 -0.05
CA SER A 233 8.71 -10.43 0.32
C SER A 233 10.22 -10.29 0.12
N ASN A 234 10.99 -11.37 0.25
CA ASN A 234 12.43 -11.36 0.05
C ASN A 234 12.82 -11.00 -1.39
N GLN A 235 11.99 -11.26 -2.41
CA GLN A 235 12.25 -10.82 -3.78
C GLN A 235 12.28 -9.29 -3.91
N THR A 236 11.45 -8.57 -3.16
CA THR A 236 11.53 -7.10 -3.14
C THR A 236 12.79 -6.60 -2.43
N VAL A 237 13.30 -7.35 -1.45
CA VAL A 237 14.60 -7.03 -0.83
C VAL A 237 15.73 -7.18 -1.85
N VAL A 238 15.67 -8.15 -2.76
CA VAL A 238 16.61 -8.27 -3.89
C VAL A 238 16.59 -7.01 -4.76
N LEU A 239 15.40 -6.48 -5.09
CA LEU A 239 15.27 -5.23 -5.85
C LEU A 239 15.81 -4.02 -5.09
N THR A 240 15.66 -3.99 -3.77
CA THR A 240 16.20 -2.91 -2.92
C THR A 240 17.73 -2.94 -2.92
N LEU A 241 18.34 -4.11 -2.81
CA LEU A 241 19.79 -4.29 -2.92
C LEU A 241 20.30 -3.91 -4.33
N LEU A 242 19.57 -4.30 -5.37
CA LEU A 242 19.87 -3.92 -6.75
C LEU A 242 19.90 -2.39 -6.91
N LEU A 243 18.85 -1.70 -6.44
CA LEU A 243 18.78 -0.24 -6.50
C LEU A 243 19.95 0.40 -5.75
N ARG A 244 20.27 -0.08 -4.56
CA ARG A 244 21.41 0.41 -3.80
C ARG A 244 22.73 0.21 -4.54
N ALA A 245 22.93 -0.94 -5.19
CA ALA A 245 24.13 -1.23 -5.96
C ALA A 245 24.29 -0.32 -7.18
N VAL A 246 23.20 -0.08 -7.94
CA VAL A 246 23.27 0.72 -9.17
C VAL A 246 23.20 2.24 -8.94
N THR A 247 22.67 2.68 -7.79
CA THR A 247 22.55 4.11 -7.46
C THR A 247 23.67 4.60 -6.56
N GLY A 248 24.33 3.71 -5.81
CA GLY A 248 25.39 4.05 -4.85
C GLY A 248 24.87 4.76 -3.60
N THR A 249 23.55 4.82 -3.35
CA THR A 249 22.94 5.56 -2.25
C THR A 249 21.79 4.76 -1.63
N SER A 250 21.19 5.25 -0.53
CA SER A 250 19.98 4.66 0.02
C SER A 250 18.80 4.81 -0.95
N LEU A 251 17.83 3.90 -0.87
CA LEU A 251 16.59 4.01 -1.66
C LEU A 251 15.84 5.30 -1.32
N SER A 252 15.84 5.69 -0.06
CA SER A 252 15.20 6.91 0.43
C SER A 252 15.84 8.17 -0.15
N ASP A 253 17.20 8.26 -0.18
CA ASP A 253 17.91 9.38 -0.80
C ASP A 253 17.70 9.40 -2.33
N TYR A 254 17.66 8.24 -2.98
CA TYR A 254 17.39 8.13 -4.40
C TYR A 254 15.98 8.62 -4.76
N LEU A 255 14.96 8.21 -3.98
CA LEU A 255 13.55 8.53 -4.25
C LEU A 255 13.15 9.94 -3.83
N THR A 256 13.82 10.56 -2.86
CA THR A 256 13.46 11.90 -2.38
C THR A 256 13.38 12.91 -3.52
N PRO A 257 14.42 13.16 -4.33
CA PRO A 257 14.35 14.13 -5.43
C PRO A 257 13.66 13.62 -6.70
N ARG A 258 13.43 12.31 -6.83
CA ARG A 258 12.89 11.68 -8.05
C ARG A 258 11.41 11.37 -7.99
N LEU A 259 10.91 11.02 -6.82
CA LEU A 259 9.52 10.64 -6.62
C LEU A 259 8.82 11.50 -5.59
N TRP A 260 9.35 11.54 -4.35
CA TRP A 260 8.64 12.08 -3.20
C TRP A 260 8.42 13.60 -3.33
N GLN A 261 9.47 14.34 -3.62
CA GLN A 261 9.37 15.78 -3.85
C GLN A 261 8.63 16.13 -5.14
N PRO A 262 8.94 15.50 -6.30
CA PRO A 262 8.24 15.82 -7.54
C PRO A 262 6.75 15.50 -7.56
N MET A 263 6.29 14.49 -6.81
CA MET A 263 4.85 14.21 -6.68
C MET A 263 4.13 15.22 -5.77
N GLY A 264 4.87 16.14 -5.14
CA GLY A 264 4.33 17.18 -4.27
C GLY A 264 3.96 16.69 -2.87
N ALA A 265 4.77 15.82 -2.26
CA ALA A 265 4.53 15.33 -0.91
C ALA A 265 4.45 16.46 0.12
N GLU A 266 3.43 16.40 0.98
CA GLU A 266 3.12 17.42 2.01
C GLU A 266 3.96 17.25 3.27
N ALA A 267 4.34 16.00 3.58
CA ALA A 267 5.09 15.66 4.79
C ALA A 267 6.31 14.81 4.47
N ASP A 268 7.30 14.84 5.39
CA ASP A 268 8.39 13.89 5.37
C ASP A 268 7.85 12.47 5.56
N ALA A 269 8.28 11.54 4.72
CA ALA A 269 8.07 10.12 4.91
C ALA A 269 9.28 9.46 5.56
N THR A 270 9.10 8.26 6.12
CA THR A 270 10.18 7.48 6.70
C THR A 270 10.19 6.05 6.16
N TRP A 271 11.35 5.45 6.02
CA TRP A 271 11.50 4.05 5.65
C TRP A 271 12.38 3.31 6.65
N ILE A 272 11.83 2.31 7.29
CA ILE A 272 12.56 1.52 8.28
C ILE A 272 13.73 0.79 7.60
N LYS A 273 14.89 0.83 8.25
CA LYS A 273 16.12 0.18 7.77
C LYS A 273 16.58 -0.92 8.71
N THR A 274 17.28 -1.88 8.15
CA THR A 274 17.93 -2.96 8.87
C THR A 274 19.34 -2.56 9.30
N ARG A 275 20.00 -3.43 10.04
CA ARG A 275 21.34 -3.17 10.61
C ARG A 275 22.40 -2.89 9.55
N ASP A 276 22.31 -3.52 8.37
CA ASP A 276 23.21 -3.30 7.23
C ASP A 276 22.94 -1.97 6.49
N GLY A 277 22.02 -1.15 6.98
CA GLY A 277 21.63 0.11 6.39
C GLY A 277 20.75 -0.02 5.15
N THR A 278 20.25 -1.22 4.82
CA THR A 278 19.30 -1.41 3.73
C THR A 278 17.89 -1.13 4.22
N GLU A 279 17.09 -0.38 3.48
CA GLU A 279 15.66 -0.25 3.77
C GLU A 279 14.99 -1.63 3.75
N THR A 280 13.94 -1.79 4.54
CA THR A 280 13.17 -3.05 4.55
C THR A 280 12.63 -3.40 3.16
N GLY A 281 12.41 -2.40 2.31
CA GLY A 281 12.03 -2.51 0.91
C GLY A 281 10.65 -3.14 0.70
N SER A 282 10.46 -4.33 1.22
CA SER A 282 9.21 -5.08 1.10
C SER A 282 8.06 -4.57 1.99
N GLY A 283 8.33 -3.57 2.84
CA GLY A 283 7.35 -3.01 3.77
C GLY A 283 7.90 -1.80 4.54
N ASN A 284 7.13 -1.35 5.54
CA ASN A 284 7.52 -0.39 6.58
C ASN A 284 7.97 0.98 6.05
N PHE A 285 7.45 1.40 4.91
CA PHE A 285 7.42 2.79 4.48
C PHE A 285 6.27 3.49 5.22
N ASN A 286 6.50 4.69 5.76
CA ASN A 286 5.52 5.40 6.57
C ASN A 286 5.29 6.80 5.99
N ALA A 287 4.04 7.13 5.71
CA ALA A 287 3.64 8.43 5.17
C ALA A 287 2.28 8.85 5.72
N ILE A 288 1.95 10.12 5.63
CA ILE A 288 0.62 10.61 5.94
C ILE A 288 -0.38 10.10 4.88
N LEU A 289 -1.64 9.99 5.26
CA LEU A 289 -2.69 9.45 4.38
C LEU A 289 -2.81 10.21 3.06
N ARG A 290 -2.72 11.55 3.10
CA ARG A 290 -2.79 12.41 1.91
C ARG A 290 -1.62 12.20 0.95
N ASP A 291 -0.44 11.83 1.44
CA ASP A 291 0.70 11.55 0.57
C ASP A 291 0.61 10.17 -0.09
N PHE A 292 -0.02 9.19 0.56
CA PHE A 292 -0.48 7.97 -0.14
C PHE A 292 -1.53 8.30 -1.21
N GLY A 293 -2.40 9.29 -0.96
CA GLY A 293 -3.32 9.82 -1.97
C GLY A 293 -2.59 10.45 -3.16
N ARG A 294 -1.55 11.27 -2.92
CA ARG A 294 -0.73 11.87 -4.00
C ARG A 294 0.00 10.82 -4.83
N LEU A 295 0.51 9.78 -4.17
CA LEU A 295 1.06 8.61 -4.88
C LEU A 295 -0.02 7.95 -5.77
N GLY A 296 -1.24 7.78 -5.26
CA GLY A 296 -2.36 7.27 -6.04
C GLY A 296 -2.72 8.16 -7.24
N ILE A 297 -2.72 9.48 -7.07
CA ILE A 297 -2.96 10.46 -8.17
C ILE A 297 -1.86 10.34 -9.24
N LEU A 298 -0.60 10.29 -8.83
CA LEU A 298 0.53 10.09 -9.74
C LEU A 298 0.33 8.81 -10.58
N LEU A 299 -0.06 7.72 -9.95
CA LEU A 299 -0.33 6.45 -10.62
C LEU A 299 -1.56 6.51 -11.54
N ALA A 300 -2.63 7.20 -11.12
CA ALA A 300 -3.83 7.43 -11.93
C ALA A 300 -3.56 8.31 -13.16
N ASN A 301 -2.51 9.11 -13.12
CA ASN A 301 -2.05 9.97 -14.23
C ASN A 301 -0.88 9.36 -15.01
N ASP A 302 -0.77 8.03 -15.03
CA ASP A 302 0.28 7.30 -15.76
C ASP A 302 1.70 7.77 -15.41
N GLY A 303 1.93 8.13 -14.14
CA GLY A 303 3.22 8.54 -13.63
C GLY A 303 3.57 10.01 -13.87
N ALA A 304 2.62 10.85 -14.24
CA ALA A 304 2.83 12.28 -14.49
C ALA A 304 2.22 13.17 -13.41
N VAL A 305 2.83 14.33 -13.18
CA VAL A 305 2.30 15.46 -12.41
C VAL A 305 2.30 16.70 -13.33
N GLY A 306 1.11 17.17 -13.71
CA GLY A 306 0.99 18.13 -14.82
C GLY A 306 1.64 17.57 -16.08
N ASP A 307 2.48 18.38 -16.72
CA ASP A 307 3.22 17.99 -17.93
C ASP A 307 4.53 17.24 -17.64
N ARG A 308 4.86 17.04 -16.38
CA ARG A 308 6.12 16.39 -15.97
C ARG A 308 5.93 14.91 -15.75
N GLN A 309 6.59 14.07 -16.58
CA GLN A 309 6.69 12.62 -16.35
C GLN A 309 7.64 12.34 -15.20
N ILE A 310 7.16 11.74 -14.11
CA ILE A 310 7.92 11.37 -12.92
C ILE A 310 8.32 9.89 -12.99
N VAL A 311 7.36 9.03 -13.28
CA VAL A 311 7.58 7.60 -13.48
C VAL A 311 7.44 7.30 -14.97
N PRO A 312 8.37 6.56 -15.61
CA PRO A 312 8.28 6.26 -17.03
C PRO A 312 6.96 5.56 -17.37
N LYS A 313 6.19 6.15 -18.31
CA LYS A 313 4.84 5.69 -18.64
C LYS A 313 4.81 4.24 -19.12
N ASP A 314 5.67 3.88 -20.05
CA ASP A 314 5.68 2.51 -20.61
C ASP A 314 6.04 1.46 -19.56
N TYR A 315 6.99 1.78 -18.66
CA TYR A 315 7.28 0.90 -17.53
C TYR A 315 6.05 0.75 -16.61
N LEU A 316 5.34 1.86 -16.32
CA LEU A 316 4.17 1.80 -15.46
C LEU A 316 3.03 1.01 -16.11
N LEU A 317 2.84 1.13 -17.42
CA LEU A 317 1.89 0.31 -18.17
C LEU A 317 2.27 -1.18 -18.10
N ASP A 318 3.55 -1.53 -18.30
CA ASP A 318 4.03 -2.90 -18.14
C ASP A 318 3.85 -3.41 -16.71
N ALA A 319 3.97 -2.54 -15.72
CA ALA A 319 3.79 -2.89 -14.30
C ALA A 319 2.33 -3.11 -13.90
N THR A 320 1.36 -2.42 -14.53
CA THR A 320 0.00 -2.28 -14.03
C THR A 320 -1.11 -2.73 -14.99
N ASP A 321 -0.78 -3.05 -16.25
CA ASP A 321 -1.73 -3.56 -17.22
C ASP A 321 -1.62 -5.08 -17.37
N TRP A 322 -2.67 -5.81 -16.96
CA TRP A 322 -2.67 -7.26 -17.02
C TRP A 322 -2.66 -7.81 -18.45
N HIS A 323 -3.12 -7.02 -19.45
CA HIS A 323 -3.06 -7.41 -20.86
C HIS A 323 -1.62 -7.53 -21.36
N ARG A 324 -0.68 -6.81 -20.73
CA ARG A 324 0.75 -6.87 -21.03
C ARG A 324 1.51 -7.96 -20.28
N GLN A 325 0.81 -8.70 -19.38
CA GLN A 325 1.45 -9.77 -18.61
C GLN A 325 1.36 -11.12 -19.32
N PRO A 326 2.40 -11.99 -19.18
CA PRO A 326 2.31 -13.39 -19.55
C PRO A 326 1.15 -14.08 -18.81
N ASP A 327 0.65 -15.15 -19.39
CA ASP A 327 -0.58 -15.81 -18.93
C ASP A 327 -0.57 -16.21 -17.44
N ALA A 328 0.56 -16.72 -16.97
CA ALA A 328 0.72 -17.13 -15.56
C ALA A 328 0.54 -15.99 -14.54
N PHE A 329 0.63 -14.72 -14.98
CA PHE A 329 0.54 -13.54 -14.11
C PHE A 329 -0.78 -12.77 -14.25
N LYS A 330 -1.67 -13.22 -15.13
CA LYS A 330 -2.98 -12.59 -15.33
C LYS A 330 -3.93 -12.85 -14.15
N PRO A 331 -5.00 -12.04 -14.00
CA PRO A 331 -6.08 -12.33 -13.07
C PRO A 331 -6.64 -13.74 -13.26
N ASN A 332 -7.03 -14.39 -12.17
CA ASN A 332 -7.50 -15.78 -12.11
C ASN A 332 -6.46 -16.84 -12.51
N LYS A 333 -5.20 -16.43 -12.76
CA LYS A 333 -4.06 -17.31 -13.01
C LYS A 333 -3.00 -17.16 -11.93
N ALA A 334 -2.52 -15.94 -11.67
CA ALA A 334 -1.56 -15.70 -10.59
C ALA A 334 -2.18 -16.00 -9.21
N THR A 335 -3.41 -15.56 -9.00
CA THR A 335 -4.23 -15.89 -7.83
C THR A 335 -5.68 -16.20 -8.27
N PRO A 336 -6.54 -16.72 -7.39
CA PRO A 336 -7.95 -16.92 -7.72
C PRO A 336 -8.73 -15.66 -8.11
N TYR A 337 -8.12 -14.47 -7.92
CA TYR A 337 -8.76 -13.19 -8.23
C TYR A 337 -7.80 -12.21 -8.95
N PHE A 338 -6.75 -11.77 -8.25
CA PHE A 338 -5.80 -10.82 -8.82
C PHE A 338 -4.81 -11.48 -9.77
N GLY A 339 -4.41 -10.73 -10.81
CA GLY A 339 -3.13 -10.90 -11.46
C GLY A 339 -2.01 -10.20 -10.70
N TYR A 340 -0.78 -10.33 -11.19
CA TYR A 340 0.39 -9.66 -10.61
C TYR A 340 1.32 -9.13 -11.71
N GLY A 341 1.61 -7.83 -11.63
CA GLY A 341 2.55 -7.18 -12.55
C GLY A 341 3.91 -6.96 -11.88
N TYR A 342 4.53 -5.80 -12.11
CA TYR A 342 5.80 -5.47 -11.45
C TYR A 342 5.55 -4.90 -10.06
N GLN A 343 5.30 -5.77 -9.07
CA GLN A 343 4.97 -5.45 -7.67
C GLN A 343 3.63 -4.73 -7.51
N PHE A 344 2.68 -4.93 -8.43
CA PHE A 344 1.32 -4.42 -8.37
C PHE A 344 0.32 -5.56 -8.50
N TRP A 345 -0.77 -5.48 -7.75
CA TRP A 345 -1.92 -6.37 -7.87
C TRP A 345 -2.85 -5.87 -8.97
N LEU A 346 -3.20 -6.73 -9.91
CA LEU A 346 -3.97 -6.38 -11.10
C LEU A 346 -5.39 -6.91 -10.99
N PHE A 347 -6.39 -6.02 -11.08
CA PHE A 347 -7.79 -6.44 -11.01
C PHE A 347 -8.22 -7.20 -12.27
N PRO A 348 -9.15 -8.18 -12.13
CA PRO A 348 -9.85 -8.74 -13.28
C PRO A 348 -10.80 -7.69 -13.88
N GLY A 349 -11.16 -7.87 -15.15
CA GLY A 349 -12.02 -6.98 -15.93
C GLY A 349 -11.27 -6.39 -17.10
N GLU A 350 -11.98 -5.72 -18.01
CA GLU A 350 -11.38 -5.22 -19.25
C GLU A 350 -10.55 -3.94 -19.04
N LYS A 351 -10.91 -3.15 -18.02
CA LYS A 351 -10.26 -1.87 -17.75
C LYS A 351 -9.02 -2.07 -16.90
N ARG A 352 -8.00 -1.28 -17.17
CA ARG A 352 -6.77 -1.27 -16.38
C ARG A 352 -7.06 -0.69 -14.99
N ARG A 353 -7.14 -1.57 -13.99
CA ARG A 353 -7.24 -1.25 -12.56
C ARG A 353 -6.22 -2.04 -11.79
N PHE A 354 -5.64 -1.42 -10.80
CA PHE A 354 -4.60 -2.07 -10.01
C PHE A 354 -4.59 -1.58 -8.57
N ALA A 355 -3.88 -2.31 -7.72
CA ALA A 355 -3.76 -1.99 -6.32
C ALA A 355 -2.34 -2.18 -5.79
N LEU A 356 -2.01 -1.37 -4.79
CA LEU A 356 -0.93 -1.61 -3.85
C LEU A 356 -1.59 -2.17 -2.59
N LEU A 357 -1.21 -3.37 -2.16
CA LEU A 357 -1.80 -4.03 -0.99
C LEU A 357 -0.74 -4.31 0.08
N GLY A 358 -1.13 -4.12 1.32
CA GLY A 358 -0.33 -4.45 2.50
C GLY A 358 -1.13 -5.27 3.51
N VAL A 359 -0.42 -6.07 4.31
CA VAL A 359 -1.04 -6.84 5.40
C VAL A 359 -1.80 -5.91 6.35
N TYR A 360 -2.73 -6.49 7.11
CA TYR A 360 -3.61 -5.78 8.02
C TYR A 360 -4.50 -4.71 7.35
N GLY A 361 -4.71 -4.80 6.02
CA GLY A 361 -5.71 -4.02 5.29
C GLY A 361 -5.20 -2.74 4.63
N GLN A 362 -3.89 -2.49 4.58
CA GLN A 362 -3.35 -1.34 3.86
C GLN A 362 -3.66 -1.48 2.36
N SER A 363 -4.16 -0.41 1.73
CA SER A 363 -4.55 -0.47 0.32
C SER A 363 -4.49 0.89 -0.34
N ILE A 364 -4.00 0.93 -1.58
CA ILE A 364 -4.24 2.01 -2.54
C ILE A 364 -4.83 1.37 -3.78
N PHE A 365 -6.06 1.70 -4.13
CA PHE A 365 -6.74 1.25 -5.35
C PHE A 365 -6.74 2.39 -6.35
N VAL A 366 -6.45 2.07 -7.60
CA VAL A 366 -6.30 3.05 -8.66
C VAL A 366 -7.07 2.63 -9.90
N ASP A 367 -7.91 3.54 -10.40
CA ASP A 367 -8.52 3.46 -11.73
C ASP A 367 -8.02 4.66 -12.56
N PRO A 368 -7.08 4.44 -13.50
CA PRO A 368 -6.51 5.54 -14.30
C PRO A 368 -7.51 6.16 -15.30
N GLU A 369 -8.46 5.38 -15.81
CA GLU A 369 -9.47 5.89 -16.73
C GLU A 369 -10.42 6.88 -16.03
N LEU A 370 -10.86 6.51 -14.83
CA LEU A 370 -11.72 7.35 -14.01
C LEU A 370 -10.96 8.40 -13.19
N LYS A 371 -9.62 8.42 -13.18
CA LYS A 371 -8.82 9.26 -12.27
C LYS A 371 -9.25 9.10 -10.81
N LEU A 372 -9.56 7.86 -10.44
CA LEU A 372 -10.13 7.52 -9.15
C LEU A 372 -9.11 6.79 -8.28
N VAL A 373 -9.01 7.20 -7.02
CA VAL A 373 -8.11 6.61 -6.02
C VAL A 373 -8.87 6.38 -4.72
N LEU A 374 -8.70 5.19 -4.14
CA LEU A 374 -9.13 4.87 -2.78
C LEU A 374 -7.91 4.46 -1.97
N VAL A 375 -7.64 5.16 -0.87
CA VAL A 375 -6.60 4.82 0.09
C VAL A 375 -7.25 4.33 1.38
N ILE A 376 -6.80 3.20 1.89
CA ILE A 376 -7.21 2.68 3.20
C ILE A 376 -5.96 2.30 3.99
N THR A 377 -5.86 2.82 5.21
CA THR A 377 -4.95 2.31 6.24
C THR A 377 -5.77 1.66 7.34
N ALA A 378 -5.30 0.56 7.90
CA ALA A 378 -6.08 -0.23 8.82
C ALA A 378 -5.23 -0.99 9.85
N ALA A 379 -5.87 -1.44 10.93
CA ALA A 379 -5.32 -2.34 11.93
C ALA A 379 -6.16 -3.62 11.99
N ALA A 380 -6.43 -4.24 10.84
CA ALA A 380 -7.27 -5.42 10.71
C ALA A 380 -6.83 -6.56 11.66
N LYS A 381 -7.72 -7.50 11.94
CA LYS A 381 -7.49 -8.56 12.92
C LYS A 381 -6.33 -9.47 12.49
N ASN A 382 -6.34 -9.88 11.23
CA ASN A 382 -5.34 -10.79 10.67
C ASN A 382 -4.41 -10.08 9.67
N ALA A 383 -3.16 -10.49 9.64
CA ALA A 383 -2.21 -10.01 8.63
C ALA A 383 -2.73 -10.31 7.22
N SER A 384 -3.18 -11.54 6.97
CA SER A 384 -3.85 -11.93 5.74
C SER A 384 -5.36 -11.68 5.85
N VAL A 385 -5.82 -10.52 5.38
CA VAL A 385 -7.23 -10.09 5.47
C VAL A 385 -8.20 -10.93 4.64
N GLY A 386 -7.71 -11.82 3.78
CA GLY A 386 -8.56 -12.77 3.04
C GLY A 386 -9.27 -13.81 3.92
N LYS A 387 -8.82 -13.96 5.18
CA LYS A 387 -9.42 -14.85 6.18
C LYS A 387 -10.60 -14.21 6.96
N GLU A 388 -10.92 -12.96 6.68
CA GLU A 388 -11.95 -12.19 7.35
C GLU A 388 -12.79 -11.39 6.33
N PRO A 389 -13.97 -10.83 6.70
CA PRO A 389 -14.82 -10.07 5.78
C PRO A 389 -14.15 -8.85 5.16
N PHE A 390 -13.12 -8.29 5.81
CA PHE A 390 -12.44 -7.05 5.43
C PHE A 390 -12.12 -6.97 3.93
N ALA A 391 -11.44 -7.96 3.36
CA ALA A 391 -11.03 -7.91 1.97
C ALA A 391 -12.24 -7.88 1.00
N ARG A 392 -13.27 -8.69 1.28
CA ARG A 392 -14.47 -8.76 0.43
C ARG A 392 -15.29 -7.48 0.52
N GLU A 393 -15.44 -6.91 1.72
CA GLU A 393 -16.20 -5.68 1.91
C GLU A 393 -15.45 -4.46 1.36
N ARG A 394 -14.12 -4.39 1.55
CA ARG A 394 -13.27 -3.38 0.91
C ARG A 394 -13.38 -3.40 -0.62
N ASP A 395 -13.34 -4.59 -1.23
CA ASP A 395 -13.48 -4.73 -2.67
C ASP A 395 -14.91 -4.38 -3.14
N ALA A 396 -15.94 -4.66 -2.32
CA ALA A 396 -17.31 -4.21 -2.58
C ALA A 396 -17.43 -2.68 -2.51
N LEU A 397 -16.80 -2.03 -1.51
CA LEU A 397 -16.70 -0.57 -1.42
C LEU A 397 -16.04 0.02 -2.67
N TRP A 398 -14.88 -0.54 -3.09
CA TRP A 398 -14.20 -0.09 -4.31
C TRP A 398 -15.09 -0.21 -5.55
N ARG A 399 -15.76 -1.34 -5.74
CA ARG A 399 -16.71 -1.55 -6.85
C ARG A 399 -17.90 -0.58 -6.80
N GLY A 400 -18.42 -0.29 -5.61
CA GLY A 400 -19.48 0.69 -5.40
C GLY A 400 -19.04 2.09 -5.82
N ILE A 401 -17.83 2.52 -5.41
CA ILE A 401 -17.27 3.83 -5.80
C ILE A 401 -17.01 3.88 -7.31
N VAL A 402 -16.40 2.85 -7.91
CA VAL A 402 -16.20 2.79 -9.37
C VAL A 402 -17.54 2.85 -10.10
N GLY A 403 -18.55 2.11 -9.64
CA GLY A 403 -19.89 2.08 -10.26
C GLY A 403 -20.64 3.41 -10.21
N GLN A 404 -20.27 4.31 -9.31
CA GLN A 404 -20.83 5.66 -9.23
C GLN A 404 -20.27 6.61 -10.31
N TYR A 405 -19.05 6.36 -10.78
CA TYR A 405 -18.36 7.22 -11.75
C TYR A 405 -18.15 6.58 -13.13
N GLY A 406 -18.44 5.30 -13.26
CA GLY A 406 -18.26 4.54 -14.49
C GLY A 406 -18.82 3.12 -14.37
N SER A 407 -18.18 2.19 -15.06
CA SER A 407 -18.55 0.75 -15.05
C SER A 407 -17.35 -0.10 -14.63
N TRP A 408 -17.67 -1.24 -14.03
CA TRP A 408 -16.64 -2.25 -13.68
C TRP A 408 -16.16 -2.99 -14.92
#